data_8055993dc7636f1e0da5c2b6735196aa
#
_entry.id   8055993dc7636f1e0da5c2b6735196aa
#
_cell.length_a   1.000
_cell.length_b   1.000
_cell.length_c   1.000
_cell.angle_alpha   90.00
_cell.angle_beta   90.00
_cell.angle_gamma   90.00
#
_symmetry.space_group_name_H-M   'P 1'
#
loop_
_entity.id
_entity.type
_entity.pdbx_description
1 polymer ?
#
loop_
_entity_poly.entity_id
_entity_poly.type
_entity_poly.pdbx_seq_one_letter_code
_entity_poly.pdbx_strand_id
1 'polypeptide(L)'
;MQQRGGKESSMREFLITTDNTADLPYSYYKENHIEYMYLTYTMDGVTYGKENELPPKEFYARMRGGSMPTTSQVNAETAKEVWRPYLEQGMEVLHLAFSSGLSGSYNSTRLAAEELKEEHPEYKIKVVDSLCASLGEGMFVCKAVELRKAGKTMEETAAWLEEHKLNFCHVFTVDDLHHLHRGGRVSKMTAVLGTMINIKPLLHVDDEGHLIPLDKVRGRKKSLASLVDMMDARLGSYRGKKDAVFISHGDCESDAQYVADLVRERYGIENILINTIGATIGTHAGPGTVALFFMGDKR
;
A
#
# COMPACT_ATOMS: atom_id res chain seq x y z
N MET A 1 -1.76 -39.50 -41.72
CA MET A 1 -0.86 -38.59 -40.96
C MET A 1 -1.55 -37.26 -40.78
N GLN A 2 -2.26 -37.08 -39.66
CA GLN A 2 -2.90 -35.81 -39.32
C GLN A 2 -2.03 -35.14 -38.25
N GLN A 3 -1.41 -34.03 -38.63
CA GLN A 3 -0.72 -33.15 -37.70
C GLN A 3 -1.76 -32.42 -36.85
N ARG A 4 -1.87 -32.76 -35.57
CA ARG A 4 -2.54 -31.95 -34.57
C ARG A 4 -1.63 -30.77 -34.23
N GLY A 5 -1.87 -29.63 -34.87
CA GLY A 5 -1.32 -28.35 -34.44
C GLY A 5 -1.94 -27.97 -33.10
N GLY A 6 -1.20 -28.22 -32.04
CA GLY A 6 -1.51 -27.63 -30.73
C GLY A 6 -1.31 -26.13 -30.86
N LYS A 7 -2.40 -25.34 -30.74
CA LYS A 7 -2.31 -23.92 -30.43
C LYS A 7 -1.71 -23.84 -29.03
N GLU A 8 -0.40 -23.61 -28.93
CA GLU A 8 0.16 -22.96 -27.76
C GLU A 8 -0.53 -21.61 -27.66
N SER A 9 -1.47 -21.49 -26.72
CA SER A 9 -1.94 -20.21 -26.23
C SER A 9 -0.71 -19.56 -25.60
N SER A 10 -0.04 -18.67 -26.34
CA SER A 10 0.93 -17.78 -25.73
C SER A 10 0.14 -17.00 -24.66
N MET A 11 0.40 -17.29 -23.38
CA MET A 11 -0.15 -16.49 -22.28
C MET A 11 0.29 -15.06 -22.56
N ARG A 12 -0.68 -14.19 -22.82
CA ARG A 12 -0.39 -12.76 -22.98
C ARG A 12 0.14 -12.25 -21.65
N GLU A 13 1.36 -11.78 -21.68
CA GLU A 13 1.97 -11.14 -20.53
C GLU A 13 1.18 -9.84 -20.23
N PHE A 14 0.70 -9.68 -19.03
CA PHE A 14 0.03 -8.45 -18.62
C PHE A 14 0.93 -7.57 -17.76
N LEU A 15 0.80 -6.26 -17.91
CA LEU A 15 1.47 -5.29 -17.09
C LEU A 15 0.76 -5.15 -15.74
N ILE A 16 1.51 -5.20 -14.65
CA ILE A 16 1.02 -4.78 -13.33
C ILE A 16 1.42 -3.33 -13.13
N THR A 17 0.45 -2.50 -12.75
CA THR A 17 0.68 -1.11 -12.34
C THR A 17 0.11 -0.86 -10.95
N THR A 18 0.65 0.12 -10.23
CA THR A 18 0.18 0.52 -8.90
C THR A 18 0.45 2.00 -8.66
N ASP A 19 0.32 2.45 -7.42
CA ASP A 19 0.65 3.81 -6.97
C ASP A 19 1.95 3.81 -6.17
N ASN A 20 2.65 4.96 -6.10
CA ASN A 20 3.84 5.08 -5.25
C ASN A 20 3.54 4.87 -3.75
N THR A 21 2.27 4.90 -3.38
CA THR A 21 1.77 4.62 -2.03
C THR A 21 1.93 3.17 -1.57
N ALA A 22 2.30 2.25 -2.48
CA ALA A 22 2.63 0.87 -2.13
C ALA A 22 3.94 0.74 -1.33
N ASP A 23 4.76 1.79 -1.29
CA ASP A 23 5.99 1.90 -0.49
C ASP A 23 6.97 0.71 -0.67
N LEU A 24 6.91 0.01 -1.82
CA LEU A 24 7.86 -1.05 -2.15
C LEU A 24 9.23 -0.45 -2.50
N PRO A 25 10.33 -1.17 -2.24
CA PRO A 25 11.65 -0.75 -2.72
C PRO A 25 11.65 -0.53 -4.24
N TYR A 26 12.28 0.54 -4.72
CA TYR A 26 12.32 0.84 -6.16
C TYR A 26 12.94 -0.27 -7.01
N SER A 27 13.88 -1.05 -6.44
CA SER A 27 14.42 -2.24 -7.08
C SER A 27 13.35 -3.28 -7.39
N TYR A 28 12.36 -3.45 -6.51
CA TYR A 28 11.28 -4.42 -6.69
C TYR A 28 10.40 -4.09 -7.90
N TYR A 29 10.06 -2.83 -8.11
CA TYR A 29 9.30 -2.40 -9.28
C TYR A 29 10.05 -2.73 -10.57
N LYS A 30 11.35 -2.39 -10.62
CA LYS A 30 12.21 -2.64 -11.78
C LYS A 30 12.39 -4.13 -12.07
N GLU A 31 12.71 -4.93 -11.06
CA GLU A 31 12.95 -6.36 -11.17
C GLU A 31 11.71 -7.16 -11.62
N ASN A 32 10.53 -6.64 -11.29
CA ASN A 32 9.27 -7.30 -11.61
C ASN A 32 8.47 -6.59 -12.72
N HIS A 33 9.07 -5.67 -13.47
CA HIS A 33 8.42 -4.93 -14.55
C HIS A 33 7.06 -4.37 -14.14
N ILE A 34 7.06 -3.59 -13.05
CA ILE A 34 5.88 -2.90 -12.51
C ILE A 34 6.04 -1.41 -12.77
N GLU A 35 5.02 -0.80 -13.37
CA GLU A 35 4.93 0.65 -13.45
C GLU A 35 4.13 1.20 -12.27
N TYR A 36 4.46 2.40 -11.82
CA TYR A 36 3.73 3.06 -10.75
C TYR A 36 3.43 4.51 -11.08
N MET A 37 2.24 4.95 -10.68
CA MET A 37 1.81 6.33 -10.74
C MET A 37 2.25 7.05 -9.48
N TYR A 38 2.59 8.33 -9.61
CA TYR A 38 3.08 9.12 -8.49
C TYR A 38 2.01 10.09 -8.00
N LEU A 39 1.54 9.90 -6.76
CA LEU A 39 0.76 10.89 -6.04
C LEU A 39 1.73 11.96 -5.53
N THR A 40 1.65 13.14 -6.09
CA THR A 40 2.55 14.25 -5.73
C THR A 40 2.28 14.78 -4.33
N TYR A 41 3.28 15.43 -3.75
CA TYR A 41 3.11 16.19 -2.52
C TYR A 41 3.71 17.57 -2.65
N THR A 42 3.16 18.53 -1.92
CA THR A 42 3.67 19.90 -1.85
C THR A 42 4.16 20.17 -0.43
N MET A 43 5.41 20.59 -0.30
CA MET A 43 6.05 20.93 0.96
C MET A 43 6.79 22.26 0.81
N ASP A 44 6.57 23.21 1.72
CA ASP A 44 7.23 24.51 1.74
C ASP A 44 7.11 25.27 0.40
N GLY A 45 5.96 25.15 -0.28
CA GLY A 45 5.66 25.80 -1.56
C GLY A 45 6.24 25.10 -2.80
N VAL A 46 6.95 23.98 -2.63
CA VAL A 46 7.49 23.17 -3.73
C VAL A 46 6.67 21.91 -3.90
N THR A 47 6.26 21.60 -5.14
CA THR A 47 5.61 20.35 -5.48
C THR A 47 6.65 19.31 -5.92
N TYR A 48 6.60 18.16 -5.29
CA TYR A 48 7.48 17.02 -5.52
C TYR A 48 6.74 15.90 -6.22
N GLY A 49 7.41 15.26 -7.15
CA GLY A 49 6.93 14.12 -7.93
C GLY A 49 8.06 13.12 -8.15
N LYS A 50 7.86 12.21 -9.10
CA LYS A 50 8.79 11.11 -9.40
C LYS A 50 10.22 11.59 -9.71
N GLU A 51 10.35 12.73 -10.40
CA GLU A 51 11.64 13.23 -10.89
C GLU A 51 12.44 14.06 -9.85
N ASN A 52 11.76 14.52 -8.81
CA ASN A 52 12.35 15.42 -7.81
C ASN A 52 11.98 15.07 -6.38
N GLU A 53 11.64 13.80 -6.11
CA GLU A 53 11.31 13.32 -4.78
C GLU A 53 12.43 13.60 -3.77
N LEU A 54 12.06 14.07 -2.58
CA LEU A 54 13.02 14.26 -1.51
C LEU A 54 13.47 12.89 -0.96
N PRO A 55 14.75 12.75 -0.61
CA PRO A 55 15.18 11.60 0.17
C PRO A 55 14.35 11.46 1.45
N PRO A 56 13.92 10.26 1.85
CA PRO A 56 13.03 10.08 3.00
C PRO A 56 13.54 10.73 4.29
N LYS A 57 14.82 10.65 4.57
CA LYS A 57 15.43 11.30 5.75
C LYS A 57 15.24 12.83 5.74
N GLU A 58 15.42 13.46 4.58
CA GLU A 58 15.22 14.90 4.43
C GLU A 58 13.76 15.27 4.57
N PHE A 59 12.85 14.52 3.93
CA PHE A 59 11.41 14.72 4.05
C PHE A 59 10.96 14.70 5.53
N TYR A 60 11.31 13.66 6.27
CA TYR A 60 10.92 13.54 7.67
C TYR A 60 11.64 14.54 8.59
N ALA A 61 12.88 14.93 8.28
CA ALA A 61 13.58 15.98 9.02
C ALA A 61 12.85 17.33 8.89
N ARG A 62 12.39 17.69 7.69
CA ARG A 62 11.58 18.91 7.47
C ARG A 62 10.25 18.85 8.21
N MET A 63 9.55 17.70 8.19
CA MET A 63 8.32 17.52 8.97
C MET A 63 8.56 17.72 10.48
N ARG A 64 9.64 17.16 11.03
CA ARG A 64 10.03 17.41 12.44
C ARG A 64 10.39 18.87 12.69
N GLY A 65 10.87 19.57 11.68
CA GLY A 65 11.14 21.02 11.70
C GLY A 65 9.88 21.89 11.60
N GLY A 66 8.70 21.28 11.44
CA GLY A 66 7.42 22.00 11.38
C GLY A 66 6.82 22.15 9.99
N SER A 67 7.46 21.63 8.93
CA SER A 67 6.85 21.61 7.59
C SER A 67 5.59 20.76 7.58
N MET A 68 4.54 21.25 6.92
CA MET A 68 3.22 20.63 6.86
C MET A 68 2.84 20.32 5.40
N PRO A 69 3.34 19.22 4.81
CA PRO A 69 3.04 18.90 3.44
C PRO A 69 1.57 18.56 3.20
N THR A 70 1.16 18.65 1.94
CA THR A 70 -0.14 18.21 1.42
C THR A 70 0.07 17.30 0.23
N THR A 71 -0.91 16.48 -0.14
CA THR A 71 -0.81 15.54 -1.27
C THR A 71 -1.87 15.80 -2.32
N SER A 72 -1.59 15.37 -3.55
CA SER A 72 -2.55 15.32 -4.65
C SER A 72 -2.72 13.90 -5.13
N GLN A 73 -3.96 13.53 -5.47
CA GLN A 73 -4.26 12.22 -6.04
C GLN A 73 -3.75 12.08 -7.48
N VAL A 74 -3.66 10.86 -7.99
CA VAL A 74 -3.49 10.59 -9.43
C VAL A 74 -4.73 11.09 -10.17
N ASN A 75 -4.54 11.74 -11.30
CA ASN A 75 -5.63 12.13 -12.20
C ASN A 75 -5.76 11.13 -13.36
N ALA A 76 -6.88 11.19 -14.10
CA ALA A 76 -7.17 10.25 -15.17
C ALA A 76 -6.16 10.35 -16.33
N GLU A 77 -5.69 11.55 -16.68
CA GLU A 77 -4.73 11.73 -17.77
C GLU A 77 -3.38 11.09 -17.45
N THR A 78 -2.88 11.25 -16.22
CA THR A 78 -1.65 10.56 -15.77
C THR A 78 -1.78 9.05 -15.91
N ALA A 79 -2.94 8.47 -15.57
CA ALA A 79 -3.17 7.05 -15.73
C ALA A 79 -3.14 6.61 -17.21
N LYS A 80 -3.81 7.37 -18.08
CA LYS A 80 -3.80 7.12 -19.53
C LYS A 80 -2.40 7.21 -20.12
N GLU A 81 -1.62 8.23 -19.73
CA GLU A 81 -0.23 8.40 -20.18
C GLU A 81 0.65 7.21 -19.81
N VAL A 82 0.49 6.66 -18.59
CA VAL A 82 1.27 5.49 -18.14
C VAL A 82 0.85 4.23 -18.90
N TRP A 83 -0.45 4.03 -19.16
CA TRP A 83 -0.95 2.77 -19.72
C TRP A 83 -0.88 2.71 -21.26
N ARG A 84 -1.11 3.84 -21.95
CA ARG A 84 -1.21 3.90 -23.41
C ARG A 84 -0.05 3.24 -24.16
N PRO A 85 1.23 3.45 -23.82
CA PRO A 85 2.34 2.81 -24.52
C PRO A 85 2.31 1.28 -24.48
N TYR A 86 1.78 0.69 -23.42
CA TYR A 86 1.68 -0.77 -23.25
C TYR A 86 0.44 -1.33 -23.96
N LEU A 87 -0.68 -0.63 -23.85
CA LEU A 87 -1.94 -1.00 -24.51
C LEU A 87 -1.80 -0.98 -26.03
N GLU A 88 -1.12 0.00 -26.61
CA GLU A 88 -0.82 0.11 -28.03
C GLU A 88 0.06 -1.05 -28.53
N GLN A 89 0.86 -1.65 -27.66
CA GLN A 89 1.64 -2.87 -27.92
C GLN A 89 0.81 -4.15 -27.75
N GLY A 90 -0.48 -4.04 -27.41
CA GLY A 90 -1.39 -5.17 -27.21
C GLY A 90 -1.24 -5.87 -25.87
N MET A 91 -0.55 -5.25 -24.89
CA MET A 91 -0.49 -5.74 -23.51
C MET A 91 -1.82 -5.51 -22.80
N GLU A 92 -2.18 -6.40 -21.88
CA GLU A 92 -3.25 -6.19 -20.91
C GLU A 92 -2.68 -5.46 -19.68
N VAL A 93 -3.50 -4.64 -18.99
CA VAL A 93 -3.07 -3.86 -17.84
C VAL A 93 -3.90 -4.17 -16.60
N LEU A 94 -3.25 -4.61 -15.53
CA LEU A 94 -3.83 -4.75 -14.19
C LEU A 94 -3.30 -3.64 -13.30
N HIS A 95 -4.17 -2.70 -12.94
CA HIS A 95 -3.84 -1.64 -11.98
C HIS A 95 -4.36 -1.99 -10.60
N LEU A 96 -3.46 -1.94 -9.62
CA LEU A 96 -3.72 -2.20 -8.21
C LEU A 96 -3.66 -0.86 -7.49
N ALA A 97 -4.83 -0.30 -7.21
CA ALA A 97 -4.95 1.07 -6.73
C ALA A 97 -4.84 1.17 -5.21
N PHE A 98 -4.27 2.26 -4.75
CA PHE A 98 -4.37 2.74 -3.37
C PHE A 98 -5.83 2.80 -2.91
N SER A 99 -6.09 2.53 -1.62
CA SER A 99 -7.44 2.47 -1.05
C SER A 99 -8.32 3.66 -1.46
N SER A 100 -9.50 3.34 -1.99
CA SER A 100 -10.55 4.34 -2.29
C SER A 100 -11.07 5.05 -1.03
N GLY A 101 -10.94 4.44 0.14
CA GLY A 101 -11.25 5.03 1.44
C GLY A 101 -10.29 6.15 1.86
N LEU A 102 -9.13 6.27 1.19
CA LEU A 102 -8.06 7.23 1.54
C LEU A 102 -7.78 8.24 0.44
N SER A 103 -8.05 7.93 -0.82
CA SER A 103 -7.74 8.78 -1.97
C SER A 103 -8.72 8.61 -3.10
N GLY A 104 -8.95 9.69 -3.86
CA GLY A 104 -9.71 9.62 -5.11
C GLY A 104 -8.95 8.98 -6.28
N SER A 105 -7.69 8.53 -6.10
CA SER A 105 -6.87 7.93 -7.16
C SER A 105 -7.54 6.72 -7.80
N TYR A 106 -8.11 5.82 -6.99
CA TYR A 106 -8.86 4.67 -7.51
C TYR A 106 -9.98 5.10 -8.49
N ASN A 107 -10.78 6.09 -8.12
CA ASN A 107 -11.86 6.56 -8.99
C ASN A 107 -11.33 7.20 -10.27
N SER A 108 -10.24 7.97 -10.17
CA SER A 108 -9.58 8.57 -11.35
C SER A 108 -9.05 7.52 -12.31
N THR A 109 -8.39 6.48 -11.80
CA THR A 109 -7.85 5.38 -12.62
C THR A 109 -8.95 4.51 -13.21
N ARG A 110 -10.05 4.29 -12.47
CA ARG A 110 -11.25 3.59 -12.97
C ARG A 110 -11.87 4.34 -14.14
N LEU A 111 -12.05 5.66 -14.03
CA LEU A 111 -12.56 6.50 -15.12
C LEU A 111 -11.63 6.48 -16.33
N ALA A 112 -10.32 6.61 -16.13
CA ALA A 112 -9.34 6.50 -17.21
C ALA A 112 -9.44 5.18 -17.97
N ALA A 113 -9.63 4.07 -17.24
CA ALA A 113 -9.79 2.75 -17.85
C ALA A 113 -11.11 2.63 -18.66
N GLU A 114 -12.20 3.24 -18.18
CA GLU A 114 -13.47 3.28 -18.89
C GLU A 114 -13.36 4.09 -20.19
N GLU A 115 -12.82 5.29 -20.12
CA GLU A 115 -12.61 6.17 -21.28
C GLU A 115 -11.70 5.53 -22.34
N LEU A 116 -10.58 4.91 -21.91
CA LEU A 116 -9.69 4.19 -22.85
C LEU A 116 -10.38 3.01 -23.53
N LYS A 117 -11.28 2.28 -22.85
CA LYS A 117 -12.05 1.19 -23.45
C LYS A 117 -13.18 1.68 -24.37
N GLU A 118 -13.73 2.86 -24.12
CA GLU A 118 -14.69 3.49 -25.02
C GLU A 118 -14.00 3.94 -26.31
N GLU A 119 -12.80 4.55 -26.21
CA GLU A 119 -11.99 4.95 -27.36
C GLU A 119 -11.43 3.74 -28.13
N HIS A 120 -11.04 2.68 -27.43
CA HIS A 120 -10.36 1.49 -27.94
C HIS A 120 -10.95 0.22 -27.31
N PRO A 121 -12.04 -0.34 -27.87
CA PRO A 121 -12.72 -1.52 -27.29
C PRO A 121 -11.84 -2.79 -27.20
N GLU A 122 -10.73 -2.84 -27.93
CA GLU A 122 -9.75 -3.92 -27.88
C GLU A 122 -8.85 -3.88 -26.62
N TYR A 123 -8.76 -2.74 -25.93
CA TYR A 123 -7.92 -2.58 -24.75
C TYR A 123 -8.48 -3.33 -23.56
N LYS A 124 -7.62 -4.08 -22.91
CA LYS A 124 -7.94 -4.82 -21.70
C LYS A 124 -7.28 -4.20 -20.50
N ILE A 125 -8.08 -3.52 -19.70
CA ILE A 125 -7.64 -2.85 -18.48
C ILE A 125 -8.53 -3.30 -17.33
N LYS A 126 -7.93 -3.74 -16.24
CA LYS A 126 -8.61 -4.04 -14.99
C LYS A 126 -8.04 -3.16 -13.89
N VAL A 127 -8.90 -2.48 -13.15
CA VAL A 127 -8.55 -1.68 -11.97
C VAL A 127 -9.14 -2.35 -10.75
N VAL A 128 -8.30 -2.64 -9.76
CA VAL A 128 -8.68 -3.29 -8.50
C VAL A 128 -8.43 -2.31 -7.36
N ASP A 129 -9.45 -2.03 -6.57
CA ASP A 129 -9.32 -1.30 -5.32
C ASP A 129 -8.72 -2.23 -4.26
N SER A 130 -7.49 -1.99 -3.86
CA SER A 130 -6.83 -2.83 -2.86
C SER A 130 -7.43 -2.68 -1.47
N LEU A 131 -8.07 -1.56 -1.18
CA LEU A 131 -8.45 -1.13 0.18
C LEU A 131 -7.24 -1.15 1.14
N CYS A 132 -6.04 -0.96 0.62
CA CYS A 132 -4.76 -1.05 1.31
C CYS A 132 -3.98 0.26 1.18
N ALA A 133 -2.97 0.42 2.02
CA ALA A 133 -2.03 1.54 2.03
C ALA A 133 -0.63 1.07 2.39
N SER A 134 0.39 1.84 1.99
CA SER A 134 1.80 1.58 2.31
C SER A 134 2.21 0.15 1.93
N LEU A 135 3.07 -0.51 2.68
CA LEU A 135 3.46 -1.89 2.40
C LEU A 135 2.31 -2.91 2.47
N GLY A 136 1.12 -2.54 2.94
CA GLY A 136 -0.08 -3.37 2.77
C GLY A 136 -0.55 -3.43 1.32
N GLU A 137 -0.54 -2.29 0.62
CA GLU A 137 -0.70 -2.22 -0.83
C GLU A 137 0.48 -2.89 -1.52
N GLY A 138 1.71 -2.69 -1.01
CA GLY A 138 2.90 -3.39 -1.50
C GLY A 138 2.78 -4.91 -1.42
N MET A 139 2.25 -5.45 -0.33
CA MET A 139 1.98 -6.89 -0.17
C MET A 139 0.94 -7.38 -1.19
N PHE A 140 -0.09 -6.59 -1.46
CA PHE A 140 -1.09 -6.86 -2.47
C PHE A 140 -0.48 -6.92 -3.87
N VAL A 141 0.42 -5.99 -4.21
CA VAL A 141 1.20 -5.99 -5.46
C VAL A 141 2.12 -7.20 -5.54
N CYS A 142 2.83 -7.55 -4.46
CA CYS A 142 3.68 -8.74 -4.42
C CYS A 142 2.88 -10.02 -4.72
N LYS A 143 1.67 -10.12 -4.18
CA LYS A 143 0.79 -11.27 -4.46
C LYS A 143 0.37 -11.33 -5.94
N ALA A 144 0.07 -10.21 -6.55
CA ALA A 144 -0.21 -10.17 -8.00
C ALA A 144 0.98 -10.65 -8.83
N VAL A 145 2.19 -10.25 -8.45
CA VAL A 145 3.44 -10.72 -9.09
C VAL A 145 3.62 -12.23 -8.93
N GLU A 146 3.38 -12.76 -7.73
CA GLU A 146 3.44 -14.21 -7.48
C GLU A 146 2.46 -14.98 -8.38
N LEU A 147 1.21 -14.52 -8.48
CA LEU A 147 0.18 -15.14 -9.30
C LEU A 147 0.55 -15.09 -10.79
N ARG A 148 1.05 -13.93 -11.28
CA ARG A 148 1.56 -13.79 -12.65
C ARG A 148 2.71 -14.75 -12.92
N LYS A 149 3.70 -14.86 -12.02
CA LYS A 149 4.81 -15.81 -12.13
C LYS A 149 4.36 -17.27 -12.07
N ALA A 150 3.26 -17.57 -11.39
CA ALA A 150 2.63 -18.88 -11.37
C ALA A 150 1.80 -19.17 -12.65
N GLY A 151 1.82 -18.26 -13.64
CA GLY A 151 1.14 -18.42 -14.92
C GLY A 151 -0.36 -18.10 -14.91
N LYS A 152 -0.85 -17.37 -13.91
CA LYS A 152 -2.22 -16.89 -13.89
C LYS A 152 -2.43 -15.75 -14.89
N THR A 153 -3.61 -15.74 -15.52
CA THR A 153 -4.02 -14.63 -16.40
C THR A 153 -4.31 -13.37 -15.58
N MET A 154 -4.47 -12.24 -16.26
CA MET A 154 -4.87 -10.98 -15.63
C MET A 154 -6.21 -11.14 -14.89
N GLU A 155 -7.20 -11.77 -15.54
CA GLU A 155 -8.53 -11.99 -14.97
C GLU A 155 -8.48 -12.90 -13.74
N GLU A 156 -7.74 -14.01 -13.79
CA GLU A 156 -7.57 -14.91 -12.65
C GLU A 156 -6.86 -14.22 -11.48
N THR A 157 -5.84 -13.41 -11.79
CA THR A 157 -5.10 -12.63 -10.79
C THR A 157 -6.01 -11.60 -10.14
N ALA A 158 -6.74 -10.82 -10.93
CA ALA A 158 -7.67 -9.82 -10.42
C ALA A 158 -8.79 -10.47 -9.59
N ALA A 159 -9.36 -11.58 -10.04
CA ALA A 159 -10.41 -12.30 -9.31
C ALA A 159 -9.93 -12.80 -7.96
N TRP A 160 -8.74 -13.38 -7.89
CA TRP A 160 -8.14 -13.83 -6.64
C TRP A 160 -7.93 -12.66 -5.67
N LEU A 161 -7.40 -11.54 -6.16
CA LEU A 161 -7.16 -10.33 -5.35
C LEU A 161 -8.47 -9.74 -4.82
N GLU A 162 -9.51 -9.65 -5.64
CA GLU A 162 -10.83 -9.17 -5.23
C GLU A 162 -11.45 -10.06 -4.13
N GLU A 163 -11.31 -11.38 -4.26
CA GLU A 163 -11.83 -12.35 -3.28
C GLU A 163 -11.08 -12.24 -1.93
N HIS A 164 -9.78 -11.94 -1.95
CA HIS A 164 -8.92 -12.01 -0.76
C HIS A 164 -8.48 -10.64 -0.21
N LYS A 165 -8.91 -9.53 -0.80
CA LYS A 165 -8.41 -8.19 -0.40
C LYS A 165 -8.63 -7.87 1.09
N LEU A 166 -9.67 -8.40 1.71
CA LEU A 166 -9.93 -8.21 3.14
C LEU A 166 -9.06 -9.10 4.05
N ASN A 167 -8.30 -10.02 3.48
CA ASN A 167 -7.31 -10.82 4.22
C ASN A 167 -5.97 -10.09 4.40
N PHE A 168 -5.73 -8.98 3.68
CA PHE A 168 -4.54 -8.14 3.86
C PHE A 168 -4.76 -7.22 5.06
N CYS A 169 -4.29 -7.63 6.22
CA CYS A 169 -4.48 -6.93 7.48
C CYS A 169 -3.42 -5.83 7.67
N HIS A 170 -3.87 -4.72 8.26
CA HIS A 170 -3.03 -3.57 8.57
C HIS A 170 -3.26 -3.19 10.03
N VAL A 171 -2.21 -3.14 10.83
CA VAL A 171 -2.24 -2.59 12.19
C VAL A 171 -1.08 -1.63 12.35
N PHE A 172 -1.31 -0.48 12.95
CA PHE A 172 -0.28 0.55 13.03
C PHE A 172 -0.42 1.46 14.24
N THR A 173 0.65 2.15 14.57
CA THR A 173 0.70 3.21 15.58
C THR A 173 1.41 4.43 15.01
N VAL A 174 1.01 5.60 15.43
CA VAL A 174 1.63 6.88 15.04
C VAL A 174 2.13 7.60 16.28
N ASP A 175 3.10 8.48 16.11
CA ASP A 175 3.57 9.33 17.20
C ASP A 175 2.61 10.47 17.47
N ASP A 176 2.05 11.06 16.41
CA ASP A 176 1.15 12.19 16.47
C ASP A 176 -0.04 12.02 15.50
N LEU A 177 -1.22 11.94 16.06
CA LEU A 177 -2.49 11.84 15.31
C LEU A 177 -2.87 13.11 14.55
N HIS A 178 -2.24 14.25 14.87
CA HIS A 178 -2.54 15.52 14.20
C HIS A 178 -2.29 15.44 12.69
N HIS A 179 -1.29 14.69 12.24
CA HIS A 179 -1.01 14.52 10.82
C HIS A 179 -2.19 13.85 10.09
N LEU A 180 -2.72 12.75 10.63
CA LEU A 180 -3.87 12.03 10.06
C LEU A 180 -5.16 12.88 10.13
N HIS A 181 -5.38 13.56 11.23
CA HIS A 181 -6.54 14.43 11.41
C HIS A 181 -6.50 15.64 10.47
N ARG A 182 -5.36 16.33 10.38
CA ARG A 182 -5.16 17.46 9.46
C ARG A 182 -5.37 17.05 8.01
N GLY A 183 -4.91 15.85 7.64
CA GLY A 183 -5.10 15.28 6.32
C GLY A 183 -6.51 14.80 6.03
N GLY A 184 -7.39 14.72 7.04
CA GLY A 184 -8.77 14.21 6.88
C GLY A 184 -8.88 12.70 6.66
N ARG A 185 -7.83 11.90 6.93
CA ARG A 185 -7.82 10.44 6.76
C ARG A 185 -8.25 9.69 8.01
N VAL A 186 -8.48 10.41 9.10
CA VAL A 186 -9.15 9.91 10.32
C VAL A 186 -10.28 10.89 10.68
N SER A 187 -11.52 10.42 10.64
CA SER A 187 -12.70 11.29 10.68
C SER A 187 -13.27 11.60 12.08
N LYS A 188 -12.93 10.84 13.12
CA LYS A 188 -13.58 10.96 14.45
C LYS A 188 -12.60 10.83 15.61
N MET A 189 -11.79 11.87 15.85
CA MET A 189 -10.87 11.87 16.99
C MET A 189 -10.88 13.13 17.84
N THR A 190 -11.99 13.79 17.97
CA THR A 190 -12.13 14.94 18.87
C THR A 190 -11.89 14.60 20.34
N ALA A 191 -11.96 13.36 20.75
CA ALA A 191 -11.81 12.92 22.14
C ALA A 191 -10.40 12.43 22.53
N VAL A 192 -9.49 12.16 21.58
CA VAL A 192 -8.16 11.58 21.86
C VAL A 192 -7.02 12.60 21.69
N LEU A 193 -7.27 13.73 21.05
CA LEU A 193 -6.30 14.82 20.87
C LEU A 193 -5.99 15.64 22.14
N GLY A 194 -6.55 15.26 23.28
CA GLY A 194 -6.25 15.92 24.56
C GLY A 194 -4.89 15.51 25.10
N THR A 195 -4.00 16.44 25.22
CA THR A 195 -2.83 16.68 26.11
C THR A 195 -2.24 15.54 26.98
N MET A 196 -2.53 14.28 26.74
CA MET A 196 -1.91 13.18 27.51
C MET A 196 -0.52 12.85 26.96
N ILE A 197 0.49 13.27 27.70
CA ILE A 197 1.89 12.96 27.41
C ILE A 197 2.08 11.45 27.30
N ASN A 198 2.73 11.03 26.18
CA ASN A 198 3.14 9.64 25.92
C ASN A 198 2.01 8.61 25.69
N ILE A 199 0.82 9.06 25.30
CA ILE A 199 -0.23 8.15 24.80
C ILE A 199 -0.04 7.91 23.32
N LYS A 200 -0.02 6.63 22.90
CA LYS A 200 0.14 6.19 21.51
C LYS A 200 -1.15 5.49 21.06
N PRO A 201 -1.73 5.92 19.92
CA PRO A 201 -2.93 5.28 19.39
C PRO A 201 -2.54 3.96 18.69
N LEU A 202 -3.47 3.02 18.72
CA LEU A 202 -3.45 1.79 17.96
C LEU A 202 -4.57 1.86 16.92
N LEU A 203 -4.22 1.69 15.65
CA LEU A 203 -5.15 1.83 14.54
C LEU A 203 -5.09 0.58 13.65
N HIS A 204 -6.15 0.41 12.87
CA HIS A 204 -6.18 -0.55 11.76
C HIS A 204 -6.82 0.07 10.52
N VAL A 205 -6.85 -0.69 9.44
CA VAL A 205 -7.66 -0.39 8.25
C VAL A 205 -8.90 -1.27 8.29
N ASP A 206 -10.08 -0.68 8.14
CA ASP A 206 -11.35 -1.41 8.12
C ASP A 206 -11.65 -2.08 6.76
N ASP A 207 -12.79 -2.75 6.66
CA ASP A 207 -13.21 -3.45 5.44
C ASP A 207 -13.56 -2.51 4.28
N GLU A 208 -13.71 -1.21 4.54
CA GLU A 208 -13.93 -0.15 3.55
C GLU A 208 -12.65 0.61 3.19
N GLY A 209 -11.52 0.20 3.76
CA GLY A 209 -10.20 0.80 3.48
C GLY A 209 -9.93 2.11 4.22
N HIS A 210 -10.69 2.43 5.29
CA HIS A 210 -10.50 3.60 6.12
C HIS A 210 -9.58 3.32 7.31
N LEU A 211 -8.90 4.37 7.80
CA LEU A 211 -8.08 4.27 9.01
C LEU A 211 -8.95 4.46 10.24
N ILE A 212 -9.02 3.43 11.09
CA ILE A 212 -9.87 3.41 12.27
C ILE A 212 -9.03 3.26 13.55
N PRO A 213 -9.13 4.19 14.50
CA PRO A 213 -8.57 4.00 15.83
C PRO A 213 -9.32 2.91 16.58
N LEU A 214 -8.55 1.98 17.17
CA LEU A 214 -9.10 0.87 17.96
C LEU A 214 -8.89 1.06 19.44
N ASP A 215 -7.70 1.51 19.84
CA ASP A 215 -7.29 1.61 21.22
C ASP A 215 -6.16 2.63 21.38
N LYS A 216 -5.72 2.84 22.60
CA LYS A 216 -4.58 3.69 22.96
C LYS A 216 -3.81 3.06 24.12
N VAL A 217 -2.49 3.14 24.05
CA VAL A 217 -1.62 2.65 25.13
C VAL A 217 -0.62 3.70 25.55
N ARG A 218 -0.10 3.56 26.76
CA ARG A 218 0.92 4.48 27.27
C ARG A 218 2.31 3.92 26.99
N GLY A 219 3.13 4.70 26.31
CA GLY A 219 4.53 4.40 26.03
C GLY A 219 4.76 3.75 24.68
N ARG A 220 5.87 4.17 24.05
CA ARG A 220 6.26 3.76 22.70
C ARG A 220 6.46 2.25 22.58
N LYS A 221 7.30 1.67 23.46
CA LYS A 221 7.60 0.23 23.42
C LYS A 221 6.34 -0.63 23.54
N LYS A 222 5.38 -0.20 24.37
CA LYS A 222 4.09 -0.90 24.53
C LYS A 222 3.26 -0.80 23.26
N SER A 223 3.22 0.36 22.59
CA SER A 223 2.45 0.48 21.34
C SER A 223 3.01 -0.41 20.23
N LEU A 224 4.33 -0.54 20.12
CA LEU A 224 4.98 -1.43 19.17
C LEU A 224 4.66 -2.91 19.46
N ALA A 225 4.76 -3.35 20.71
CA ALA A 225 4.41 -4.72 21.10
C ALA A 225 2.92 -5.01 20.86
N SER A 226 2.05 -4.04 21.11
CA SER A 226 0.60 -4.17 20.85
C SER A 226 0.26 -4.44 19.39
N LEU A 227 1.08 -3.98 18.42
CA LEU A 227 0.88 -4.31 17.00
C LEU A 227 0.96 -5.83 16.77
N VAL A 228 1.88 -6.50 17.45
CA VAL A 228 2.05 -7.95 17.36
C VAL A 228 0.92 -8.70 18.09
N ASP A 229 0.39 -8.13 19.19
CA ASP A 229 -0.81 -8.67 19.86
C ASP A 229 -2.05 -8.51 18.95
N MET A 230 -2.18 -7.38 18.24
CA MET A 230 -3.24 -7.16 17.27
C MET A 230 -3.13 -8.11 16.06
N MET A 231 -1.91 -8.45 15.62
CA MET A 231 -1.66 -9.48 14.62
C MET A 231 -2.16 -10.84 15.14
N ASP A 232 -1.79 -11.22 16.34
CA ASP A 232 -2.20 -12.50 16.96
C ASP A 232 -3.73 -12.70 16.94
N ALA A 233 -4.46 -11.65 17.24
CA ALA A 233 -5.93 -11.67 17.27
C ALA A 233 -6.58 -11.80 15.88
N ARG A 234 -5.82 -11.53 14.79
CA ARG A 234 -6.33 -11.48 13.41
C ARG A 234 -5.86 -12.62 12.51
N LEU A 235 -4.82 -13.34 12.88
CA LEU A 235 -4.25 -14.41 12.06
C LEU A 235 -5.27 -15.49 11.69
N GLY A 236 -6.10 -15.93 12.62
CA GLY A 236 -7.10 -16.95 12.36
C GLY A 236 -6.52 -18.19 11.67
N SER A 237 -7.04 -18.55 10.50
CA SER A 237 -6.58 -19.70 9.69
C SER A 237 -5.18 -19.52 9.08
N TYR A 238 -4.63 -18.30 9.10
CA TYR A 238 -3.26 -18.01 8.65
C TYR A 238 -2.20 -18.30 9.72
N ARG A 239 -2.61 -18.58 10.95
CA ARG A 239 -1.67 -18.97 12.01
C ARG A 239 -0.86 -20.19 11.59
N GLY A 240 0.45 -20.08 11.61
CA GLY A 240 1.38 -21.15 11.24
C GLY A 240 1.69 -21.29 9.75
N LYS A 241 1.03 -20.53 8.86
CA LYS A 241 1.35 -20.56 7.42
C LYS A 241 2.71 -19.93 7.07
N LYS A 242 3.28 -19.12 7.98
CA LYS A 242 4.56 -18.42 7.79
C LYS A 242 4.61 -17.55 6.52
N ASP A 243 3.46 -16.99 6.13
CA ASP A 243 3.41 -16.01 5.07
C ASP A 243 4.32 -14.82 5.38
N ALA A 244 4.76 -14.12 4.35
CA ALA A 244 5.59 -12.94 4.51
C ALA A 244 4.88 -11.86 5.36
N VAL A 245 5.65 -11.17 6.18
CA VAL A 245 5.21 -10.03 6.98
C VAL A 245 5.93 -8.78 6.49
N PHE A 246 5.20 -7.69 6.35
CA PHE A 246 5.78 -6.43 5.91
C PHE A 246 5.64 -5.39 7.03
N ILE A 247 6.65 -4.53 7.15
CA ILE A 247 6.67 -3.46 8.16
C ILE A 247 7.14 -2.17 7.49
N SER A 248 6.33 -1.13 7.58
CA SER A 248 6.75 0.20 7.13
C SER A 248 6.95 1.15 8.30
N HIS A 249 7.85 2.12 8.15
CA HIS A 249 8.15 3.08 9.20
C HIS A 249 8.39 4.50 8.69
N GLY A 250 7.96 5.50 9.46
CA GLY A 250 8.19 6.92 9.22
C GLY A 250 9.49 7.40 9.87
N ASP A 251 10.63 7.03 9.28
CA ASP A 251 11.99 7.39 9.76
C ASP A 251 12.25 6.99 11.22
N CYS A 252 11.89 5.75 11.57
CA CYS A 252 12.12 5.11 12.88
C CYS A 252 12.42 3.62 12.72
N GLU A 253 13.45 3.30 11.95
CA GLU A 253 13.83 1.93 11.56
C GLU A 253 14.07 1.01 12.77
N SER A 254 14.67 1.52 13.86
CA SER A 254 14.91 0.73 15.08
C SER A 254 13.60 0.24 15.73
N ASP A 255 12.53 1.02 15.63
CA ASP A 255 11.21 0.61 16.12
C ASP A 255 10.58 -0.46 15.22
N ALA A 256 10.73 -0.33 13.89
CA ALA A 256 10.32 -1.35 12.95
C ALA A 256 11.07 -2.67 13.16
N GLN A 257 12.39 -2.59 13.39
CA GLN A 257 13.21 -3.76 13.70
C GLN A 257 12.76 -4.43 15.00
N TYR A 258 12.44 -3.67 16.04
CA TYR A 258 11.88 -4.22 17.28
C TYR A 258 10.58 -5.00 17.05
N VAL A 259 9.68 -4.49 16.21
CA VAL A 259 8.45 -5.22 15.83
C VAL A 259 8.79 -6.49 15.06
N ALA A 260 9.74 -6.42 14.11
CA ALA A 260 10.19 -7.60 13.36
C ALA A 260 10.77 -8.69 14.26
N ASP A 261 11.56 -8.31 15.26
CA ASP A 261 12.15 -9.26 16.22
C ASP A 261 11.06 -9.95 17.06
N LEU A 262 10.04 -9.22 17.49
CA LEU A 262 8.87 -9.80 18.17
C LEU A 262 8.08 -10.77 17.27
N VAL A 263 7.93 -10.45 15.98
CA VAL A 263 7.28 -11.34 15.01
C VAL A 263 8.10 -12.63 14.82
N ARG A 264 9.42 -12.52 14.67
CA ARG A 264 10.33 -13.69 14.59
C ARG A 264 10.24 -14.56 15.83
N GLU A 265 10.35 -13.95 16.99
CA GLU A 265 10.30 -14.66 18.27
C GLU A 265 8.97 -15.39 18.47
N ARG A 266 7.85 -14.75 18.17
CA ARG A 266 6.51 -15.26 18.46
C ARG A 266 5.99 -16.27 17.44
N TYR A 267 6.36 -16.09 16.14
CA TYR A 267 5.79 -16.89 15.03
C TYR A 267 6.83 -17.65 14.21
N GLY A 268 8.12 -17.40 14.41
CA GLY A 268 9.18 -17.99 13.58
C GLY A 268 9.09 -17.59 12.10
N ILE A 269 8.58 -16.40 11.81
CA ILE A 269 8.49 -15.84 10.45
C ILE A 269 9.79 -15.10 10.17
N GLU A 270 10.57 -15.60 9.20
CA GLU A 270 11.85 -15.00 8.78
C GLU A 270 11.70 -14.07 7.56
N ASN A 271 10.69 -14.30 6.73
CA ASN A 271 10.43 -13.48 5.54
C ASN A 271 9.73 -12.17 5.96
N ILE A 272 10.54 -11.20 6.37
CA ILE A 272 10.06 -9.88 6.80
C ILE A 272 10.69 -8.79 5.93
N LEU A 273 9.83 -8.03 5.21
CA LEU A 273 10.24 -6.84 4.48
C LEU A 273 10.07 -5.62 5.39
N ILE A 274 11.12 -4.86 5.59
CA ILE A 274 11.07 -3.55 6.25
C ILE A 274 11.40 -2.48 5.22
N ASN A 275 10.58 -1.43 5.11
CA ASN A 275 10.88 -0.28 4.27
C ASN A 275 10.36 1.03 4.88
N THR A 276 10.92 2.14 4.42
CA THR A 276 10.48 3.48 4.83
C THR A 276 9.14 3.83 4.18
N ILE A 277 8.25 4.44 4.94
CA ILE A 277 7.01 5.04 4.42
C ILE A 277 7.39 6.21 3.51
N GLY A 278 6.93 6.18 2.26
CA GLY A 278 7.14 7.23 1.27
C GLY A 278 6.46 8.56 1.65
N ALA A 279 6.88 9.64 0.99
CA ALA A 279 6.43 10.99 1.32
C ALA A 279 4.91 11.19 1.20
N THR A 280 4.26 10.52 0.27
CA THR A 280 2.80 10.60 0.08
C THR A 280 2.05 10.10 1.32
N ILE A 281 2.33 8.88 1.77
CA ILE A 281 1.75 8.33 3.00
C ILE A 281 2.27 9.08 4.22
N GLY A 282 3.58 9.38 4.27
CA GLY A 282 4.24 10.09 5.36
C GLY A 282 3.68 11.46 5.66
N THR A 283 3.19 12.18 4.64
CA THR A 283 2.48 13.46 4.78
C THR A 283 1.30 13.37 5.75
N HIS A 284 0.59 12.25 5.75
CA HIS A 284 -0.60 12.01 6.57
C HIS A 284 -0.29 11.22 7.84
N ALA A 285 0.60 10.24 7.77
CA ALA A 285 0.94 9.40 8.92
C ALA A 285 1.94 10.08 9.89
N GLY A 286 2.87 10.85 9.34
CA GLY A 286 3.88 11.58 10.10
C GLY A 286 5.10 10.74 10.48
N PRO A 287 6.16 11.41 10.96
CA PRO A 287 7.35 10.75 11.49
C PRO A 287 7.01 9.88 12.71
N GLY A 288 7.74 8.79 12.91
CA GLY A 288 7.53 7.86 14.02
C GLY A 288 6.37 6.87 13.82
N THR A 289 5.71 6.85 12.67
CA THR A 289 4.72 5.83 12.34
C THR A 289 5.39 4.47 12.15
N VAL A 290 4.79 3.41 12.72
CA VAL A 290 5.14 2.02 12.44
C VAL A 290 3.88 1.24 12.11
N ALA A 291 3.89 0.57 10.96
CA ALA A 291 2.78 -0.24 10.48
C ALA A 291 3.23 -1.67 10.18
N LEU A 292 2.43 -2.63 10.62
CA LEU A 292 2.63 -4.07 10.47
C LEU A 292 1.54 -4.64 9.56
N PHE A 293 1.94 -5.36 8.52
CA PHE A 293 1.07 -5.93 7.49
C PHE A 293 1.27 -7.43 7.41
N PHE A 294 0.17 -8.16 7.31
CA PHE A 294 0.18 -9.62 7.32
C PHE A 294 -1.13 -10.17 6.73
N MET A 295 -1.12 -11.44 6.35
CA MET A 295 -2.34 -12.14 5.96
C MET A 295 -3.08 -12.66 7.19
N GLY A 296 -4.40 -12.45 7.23
CA GLY A 296 -5.26 -12.88 8.34
C GLY A 296 -6.71 -13.08 7.90
N ASP A 297 -7.53 -13.62 8.79
CA ASP A 297 -8.96 -13.87 8.52
C ASP A 297 -9.83 -12.61 8.71
N LYS A 298 -9.32 -11.62 9.44
CA LYS A 298 -10.03 -10.36 9.76
C LYS A 298 -9.09 -9.18 9.69
N ARG A 299 -9.61 -8.08 9.15
CA ARG A 299 -8.97 -6.75 9.25
C ARG A 299 -9.08 -6.12 10.62
#